data_5b20a467dbf7447b6c1d8a7accde041d
#
_entry.id   5b20a467dbf7447b6c1d8a7accde041d
#
_cell.length_a   1.000
_cell.length_b   1.000
_cell.length_c   1.000
_cell.angle_alpha   90.00
_cell.angle_beta   90.00
_cell.angle_gamma   90.00
#
_symmetry.space_group_name_H-M   'P 1'
#
loop_
_entity.id
_entity.type
_entity.pdbx_description
1 polymer ?
#
loop_
_entity_poly.entity_id
_entity_poly.type
_entity_poly.pdbx_seq_one_letter_code
_entity_poly.pdbx_strand_id
1 'polypeptide(L)'
;SLEESDNSRYDDRFQLFEEMYQNLEMGYSPENLEYVSFCLMHFLASLKYINQFREIKKVRETDFIQKSISFMKENMENKITLEDIAQHVGYSASHFSALFSERTSYAPMEYYNQLKIQRACSFLQFSDLKIKEIAFRLGYYDQFHFSKAFNKEMEITPKEYRRRYK
;
A
#
# COMPACT_ATOMS: atom_id res chain seq x y z
N SER A 1 28.75 6.98 19.50
CA SER A 1 27.37 6.80 19.99
C SER A 1 26.42 7.96 19.67
N LEU A 2 26.90 9.18 19.37
CA LEU A 2 26.06 10.31 18.90
C LEU A 2 25.81 10.23 17.39
N GLU A 3 26.71 9.71 16.60
CA GLU A 3 26.57 9.55 15.13
C GLU A 3 25.56 8.46 14.73
N GLU A 4 25.42 7.40 15.52
CA GLU A 4 24.42 6.35 15.28
C GLU A 4 22.98 6.82 15.53
N SER A 5 22.77 7.76 16.46
CA SER A 5 21.43 8.28 16.75
C SER A 5 20.92 9.25 15.67
N ASP A 6 21.82 9.97 15.00
CA ASP A 6 21.44 10.89 13.92
C ASP A 6 21.07 10.12 12.63
N ASN A 7 21.77 9.04 12.33
CA ASN A 7 21.48 8.21 11.15
C ASN A 7 20.10 7.54 11.25
N SER A 8 19.74 7.03 12.43
CA SER A 8 18.42 6.43 12.68
C SER A 8 17.26 7.43 12.51
N ARG A 9 17.44 8.69 12.89
CA ARG A 9 16.44 9.75 12.73
C ARG A 9 16.24 10.19 11.27
N TYR A 10 17.31 10.13 10.46
CA TYR A 10 17.22 10.35 9.02
C TYR A 10 16.41 9.24 8.35
N ASP A 11 16.64 7.99 8.72
CA ASP A 11 15.94 6.84 8.18
C ASP A 11 14.44 6.88 8.49
N ASP A 12 14.04 7.26 9.70
CA ASP A 12 12.63 7.36 10.09
C ASP A 12 11.90 8.47 9.31
N ARG A 13 12.56 9.60 9.06
CA ARG A 13 11.99 10.69 8.26
C ARG A 13 11.89 10.35 6.79
N PHE A 14 12.91 9.70 6.26
CA PHE A 14 12.91 9.22 4.90
C PHE A 14 11.78 8.19 4.70
N GLN A 15 11.55 7.31 5.68
CA GLN A 15 10.45 6.37 5.64
C GLN A 15 9.07 7.05 5.68
N LEU A 16 8.88 8.06 6.54
CA LEU A 16 7.63 8.84 6.55
C LEU A 16 7.36 9.52 5.20
N PHE A 17 8.41 10.08 4.58
CA PHE A 17 8.30 10.68 3.26
C PHE A 17 7.97 9.66 2.19
N GLU A 18 8.66 8.51 2.20
CA GLU A 18 8.40 7.40 1.29
C GLU A 18 6.97 6.86 1.45
N GLU A 19 6.49 6.76 2.70
CA GLU A 19 5.15 6.31 3.01
C GLU A 19 4.08 7.28 2.50
N MET A 20 4.29 8.60 2.66
CA MET A 20 3.44 9.63 2.06
C MET A 20 3.44 9.53 0.53
N TYR A 21 4.62 9.40 -0.07
CA TYR A 21 4.78 9.28 -1.51
C TYR A 21 4.07 8.06 -2.06
N GLN A 22 4.29 6.89 -1.45
CA GLN A 22 3.64 5.64 -1.85
C GLN A 22 2.12 5.72 -1.73
N ASN A 23 1.60 6.31 -0.65
CA ASN A 23 0.15 6.49 -0.49
C ASN A 23 -0.43 7.43 -1.55
N LEU A 24 0.26 8.50 -1.92
CA LEU A 24 -0.17 9.40 -3.00
C LEU A 24 -0.08 8.74 -4.38
N GLU A 25 0.93 7.89 -4.62
CA GLU A 25 0.99 7.08 -5.86
C GLU A 25 -0.17 6.08 -5.97
N MET A 26 -0.71 5.67 -4.82
CA MET A 26 -1.83 4.74 -4.77
C MET A 26 -3.19 5.38 -5.11
N GLY A 27 -3.29 6.69 -5.15
CA GLY A 27 -4.51 7.43 -5.48
C GLY A 27 -4.92 8.41 -4.38
N TYR A 28 -5.88 9.25 -4.71
CA TYR A 28 -6.33 10.36 -3.84
C TYR A 28 -7.73 10.08 -3.27
N SER A 29 -7.95 8.90 -2.67
CA SER A 29 -9.17 8.71 -1.89
C SER A 29 -9.17 9.66 -0.68
N PRO A 30 -10.33 10.06 -0.14
CA PRO A 30 -10.40 10.88 1.06
C PRO A 30 -9.58 10.31 2.21
N GLU A 31 -9.64 8.98 2.40
CA GLU A 31 -8.92 8.27 3.46
C GLU A 31 -7.39 8.33 3.26
N ASN A 32 -6.92 8.15 2.00
CA ASN A 32 -5.51 8.27 1.68
C ASN A 32 -5.00 9.70 1.90
N LEU A 33 -5.79 10.71 1.52
CA LEU A 33 -5.44 12.10 1.74
C LEU A 33 -5.42 12.46 3.22
N GLU A 34 -6.35 11.94 3.99
CA GLU A 34 -6.38 12.12 5.45
C GLU A 34 -5.15 11.47 6.09
N TYR A 35 -4.84 10.23 5.74
CA TYR A 35 -3.65 9.52 6.22
C TYR A 35 -2.37 10.26 5.88
N VAL A 36 -2.19 10.67 4.61
CA VAL A 36 -1.02 11.45 4.18
C VAL A 36 -0.92 12.79 4.91
N SER A 37 -2.05 13.43 5.22
CA SER A 37 -2.07 14.66 5.99
C SER A 37 -1.56 14.44 7.42
N PHE A 38 -1.93 13.35 8.09
CA PHE A 38 -1.38 13.00 9.40
C PHE A 38 0.11 12.65 9.33
N CYS A 39 0.56 11.91 8.33
CA CYS A 39 1.97 11.62 8.11
C CYS A 39 2.78 12.92 7.87
N LEU A 40 2.25 13.85 7.10
CA LEU A 40 2.87 15.16 6.86
C LEU A 40 2.97 15.97 8.17
N MET A 41 1.91 16.00 8.96
CA MET A 41 1.94 16.66 10.28
C MET A 41 2.97 16.04 11.21
N HIS A 42 3.08 14.71 11.23
CA HIS A 42 4.11 14.00 11.98
C HIS A 42 5.53 14.33 11.47
N PHE A 43 5.72 14.34 10.15
CA PHE A 43 6.98 14.73 9.51
C PHE A 43 7.39 16.16 9.91
N LEU A 44 6.47 17.12 9.80
CA LEU A 44 6.72 18.50 10.18
C LEU A 44 7.02 18.65 11.69
N ALA A 45 6.27 17.93 12.53
CA ALA A 45 6.53 17.90 13.96
C ALA A 45 7.93 17.32 14.28
N SER A 46 8.36 16.28 13.56
CA SER A 46 9.69 15.68 13.72
C SER A 46 10.82 16.63 13.34
N LEU A 47 10.60 17.52 12.38
CA LEU A 47 11.55 18.58 12.03
C LEU A 47 11.59 19.69 13.11
N LYS A 48 10.43 20.12 13.58
CA LYS A 48 10.30 21.17 14.60
C LYS A 48 10.89 20.78 15.94
N TYR A 49 10.71 19.51 16.35
CA TYR A 49 11.13 19.00 17.65
C TYR A 49 12.28 17.99 17.53
N ILE A 50 13.21 18.23 16.60
CA ILE A 50 14.29 17.33 16.24
C ILE A 50 15.10 16.82 17.44
N ASN A 51 15.30 17.66 18.46
CA ASN A 51 16.06 17.33 19.66
C ASN A 51 15.24 16.67 20.77
N GLN A 52 13.91 16.60 20.60
CA GLN A 52 12.98 16.07 21.62
C GLN A 52 12.28 14.78 21.17
N PHE A 53 12.42 14.42 19.89
CA PHE A 53 11.77 13.24 19.33
C PHE A 53 12.40 11.96 19.88
N ARG A 54 11.60 11.11 20.53
CA ARG A 54 12.05 9.79 20.99
C ARG A 54 11.95 8.78 19.86
N GLU A 55 12.99 7.99 19.65
CA GLU A 55 12.95 6.83 18.76
C GLU A 55 11.84 5.86 19.18
N ILE A 56 10.92 5.59 18.28
CA ILE A 56 10.04 4.44 18.41
C ILE A 56 10.87 3.23 17.98
N LYS A 57 11.32 2.42 18.96
CA LYS A 57 12.05 1.18 18.65
C LYS A 57 11.22 0.33 17.70
N LYS A 58 11.69 0.16 16.48
CA LYS A 58 11.14 -0.79 15.51
C LYS A 58 11.14 -2.18 16.14
N VAL A 59 9.97 -2.70 16.42
CA VAL A 59 9.81 -4.09 16.83
C VAL A 59 10.16 -4.96 15.61
N ARG A 60 11.18 -5.79 15.75
CA ARG A 60 11.68 -6.70 14.69
C ARG A 60 10.66 -7.75 14.19
N GLU A 61 9.44 -7.72 14.68
CA GLU A 61 8.38 -8.69 14.34
C GLU A 61 7.62 -8.41 13.03
N THR A 62 7.90 -7.30 12.36
CA THR A 62 7.16 -6.88 11.14
C THR A 62 7.74 -7.42 9.83
N ASP A 63 8.85 -8.15 9.88
CA ASP A 63 9.56 -8.59 8.66
C ASP A 63 8.67 -9.44 7.72
N PHE A 64 7.83 -10.34 8.25
CA PHE A 64 6.97 -11.18 7.40
C PHE A 64 5.82 -10.40 6.74
N ILE A 65 5.28 -9.38 7.41
CA ILE A 65 4.24 -8.49 6.84
C ILE A 65 4.84 -7.70 5.67
N GLN A 66 5.97 -7.05 5.87
CA GLN A 66 6.63 -6.28 4.82
C GLN A 66 7.03 -7.16 3.64
N LYS A 67 7.58 -8.35 3.91
CA LYS A 67 7.91 -9.34 2.86
C LYS A 67 6.68 -9.78 2.06
N SER A 68 5.57 -10.06 2.75
CA SER A 68 4.34 -10.46 2.08
C SER A 68 3.76 -9.32 1.22
N ILE A 69 3.78 -8.08 1.72
CA ILE A 69 3.32 -6.91 0.96
C ILE A 69 4.23 -6.65 -0.25
N SER A 70 5.54 -6.75 -0.11
CA SER A 70 6.48 -6.64 -1.24
C SER A 70 6.20 -7.71 -2.30
N PHE A 71 6.03 -8.96 -1.88
CA PHE A 71 5.66 -10.04 -2.79
C PHE A 71 4.33 -9.79 -3.51
N MET A 72 3.32 -9.30 -2.80
CA MET A 72 2.04 -8.89 -3.40
C MET A 72 2.23 -7.79 -4.45
N LYS A 73 3.03 -6.76 -4.13
CA LYS A 73 3.31 -5.63 -5.05
C LYS A 73 4.05 -6.08 -6.31
N GLU A 74 5.04 -6.95 -6.17
CA GLU A 74 5.83 -7.49 -7.29
C GLU A 74 5.01 -8.40 -8.21
N ASN A 75 3.94 -8.98 -7.67
CA ASN A 75 3.11 -9.95 -8.39
C ASN A 75 1.72 -9.42 -8.76
N MET A 76 1.51 -8.11 -8.83
CA MET A 76 0.20 -7.52 -9.15
C MET A 76 -0.36 -7.94 -10.51
N GLU A 77 0.49 -8.23 -11.47
CA GLU A 77 0.11 -8.68 -12.82
C GLU A 77 -0.23 -10.18 -12.85
N ASN A 78 0.16 -10.91 -11.81
CA ASN A 78 -0.03 -12.35 -11.71
C ASN A 78 -1.31 -12.68 -10.89
N LYS A 79 -1.78 -13.91 -11.07
CA LYS A 79 -2.77 -14.51 -10.17
C LYS A 79 -2.00 -15.22 -9.06
N ILE A 80 -1.84 -14.59 -7.91
CA ILE A 80 -1.29 -15.24 -6.73
C ILE A 80 -2.42 -15.67 -5.79
N THR A 81 -2.18 -16.75 -5.09
CA THR A 81 -3.08 -17.32 -4.09
C THR A 81 -2.62 -16.98 -2.68
N LEU A 82 -3.45 -17.24 -1.69
CA LEU A 82 -3.08 -17.12 -0.28
C LEU A 82 -1.90 -18.05 0.06
N GLU A 83 -1.90 -19.24 -0.52
CA GLU A 83 -0.85 -20.25 -0.36
C GLU A 83 0.49 -19.73 -0.88
N ASP A 84 0.51 -19.09 -2.05
CA ASP A 84 1.73 -18.52 -2.63
C ASP A 84 2.35 -17.47 -1.70
N ILE A 85 1.51 -16.58 -1.17
CA ILE A 85 1.98 -15.53 -0.25
C ILE A 85 2.50 -16.14 1.05
N ALA A 86 1.75 -17.06 1.64
CA ALA A 86 2.13 -17.73 2.88
C ALA A 86 3.43 -18.51 2.73
N GLN A 87 3.59 -19.26 1.64
CA GLN A 87 4.80 -20.01 1.33
C GLN A 87 6.00 -19.09 1.17
N HIS A 88 5.84 -17.94 0.50
CA HIS A 88 6.92 -16.96 0.32
C HIS A 88 7.50 -16.47 1.65
N VAL A 89 6.67 -16.35 2.69
CA VAL A 89 7.10 -15.91 4.03
C VAL A 89 7.34 -17.04 5.02
N GLY A 90 7.22 -18.32 4.57
CA GLY A 90 7.53 -19.51 5.37
C GLY A 90 6.44 -19.93 6.36
N TYR A 91 5.18 -19.60 6.09
CA TYR A 91 4.03 -19.96 6.93
C TYR A 91 3.04 -20.90 6.19
N SER A 92 2.20 -21.60 6.95
CA SER A 92 0.99 -22.20 6.39
C SER A 92 -0.05 -21.11 6.09
N ALA A 93 -0.92 -21.34 5.10
CA ALA A 93 -1.93 -20.36 4.69
C ALA A 93 -2.83 -19.91 5.86
N SER A 94 -3.30 -20.85 6.69
CA SER A 94 -4.13 -20.55 7.85
C SER A 94 -3.41 -19.71 8.89
N HIS A 95 -2.15 -20.04 9.22
CA HIS A 95 -1.35 -19.31 10.19
C HIS A 95 -1.00 -17.91 9.69
N PHE A 96 -0.58 -17.81 8.42
CA PHE A 96 -0.32 -16.53 7.78
C PHE A 96 -1.55 -15.64 7.79
N SER A 97 -2.72 -16.16 7.36
CA SER A 97 -3.96 -15.39 7.30
C SER A 97 -4.35 -14.82 8.68
N ALA A 98 -4.25 -15.64 9.74
CA ALA A 98 -4.54 -15.19 11.10
C ALA A 98 -3.60 -14.08 11.55
N LEU A 99 -2.28 -14.28 11.43
CA LEU A 99 -1.28 -13.29 11.83
C LEU A 99 -1.36 -12.01 11.00
N PHE A 100 -1.56 -12.12 9.68
CA PHE A 100 -1.68 -10.97 8.79
C PHE A 100 -2.91 -10.15 9.16
N SER A 101 -4.06 -10.80 9.37
CA SER A 101 -5.30 -10.09 9.74
C SER A 101 -5.21 -9.44 11.12
N GLU A 102 -4.56 -10.09 12.09
CA GLU A 102 -4.31 -9.51 13.40
C GLU A 102 -3.47 -8.24 13.33
N ARG A 103 -2.45 -8.21 12.46
CA ARG A 103 -1.51 -7.09 12.34
C ARG A 103 -1.97 -5.96 11.45
N THR A 104 -2.75 -6.27 10.40
CA THR A 104 -3.17 -5.30 9.38
C THR A 104 -4.64 -4.92 9.45
N SER A 105 -5.43 -5.65 10.23
CA SER A 105 -6.90 -5.58 10.27
C SER A 105 -7.60 -5.96 8.96
N TYR A 106 -6.88 -6.50 8.00
CA TYR A 106 -7.40 -6.95 6.70
C TYR A 106 -7.07 -8.42 6.43
N ALA A 107 -7.97 -9.12 5.75
CA ALA A 107 -7.62 -10.42 5.18
C ALA A 107 -6.56 -10.26 4.07
N PRO A 108 -5.55 -11.18 3.94
CA PRO A 108 -4.45 -11.01 2.98
C PRO A 108 -4.90 -10.77 1.54
N MET A 109 -5.89 -11.52 1.05
CA MET A 109 -6.38 -11.38 -0.32
C MET A 109 -7.23 -10.13 -0.53
N GLU A 110 -7.89 -9.64 0.51
CA GLU A 110 -8.57 -8.35 0.50
C GLU A 110 -7.56 -7.21 0.40
N TYR A 111 -6.52 -7.26 1.24
CA TYR A 111 -5.41 -6.30 1.17
C TYR A 111 -4.74 -6.30 -0.21
N TYR A 112 -4.50 -7.49 -0.79
CA TYR A 112 -3.93 -7.60 -2.13
C TYR A 112 -4.84 -6.96 -3.20
N ASN A 113 -6.15 -7.15 -3.10
CA ASN A 113 -7.09 -6.48 -3.99
C ASN A 113 -7.06 -4.95 -3.84
N GLN A 114 -6.97 -4.44 -2.61
CA GLN A 114 -6.83 -2.99 -2.36
C GLN A 114 -5.56 -2.44 -3.01
N LEU A 115 -4.41 -3.11 -2.89
CA LEU A 115 -3.18 -2.72 -3.58
C LEU A 115 -3.38 -2.63 -5.11
N LYS A 116 -4.08 -3.59 -5.72
CA LYS A 116 -4.40 -3.53 -7.16
C LYS A 116 -5.30 -2.35 -7.51
N ILE A 117 -6.31 -2.05 -6.70
CA ILE A 117 -7.19 -0.90 -6.93
C ILE A 117 -6.42 0.41 -6.80
N GLN A 118 -5.56 0.52 -5.81
CA GLN A 118 -4.69 1.69 -5.63
C GLN A 118 -3.78 1.89 -6.86
N ARG A 119 -3.15 0.81 -7.34
CA ARG A 119 -2.35 0.88 -8.57
C ARG A 119 -3.18 1.26 -9.80
N ALA A 120 -4.45 0.79 -9.86
CA ALA A 120 -5.39 1.19 -10.89
C ALA A 120 -5.66 2.70 -10.88
N CYS A 121 -5.81 3.30 -9.71
CA CYS A 121 -5.98 4.75 -9.56
C CYS A 121 -4.82 5.52 -10.20
N SER A 122 -3.58 5.09 -9.93
CA SER A 122 -2.39 5.69 -10.56
C SER A 122 -2.43 5.57 -12.09
N PHE A 123 -2.76 4.39 -12.63
CA PHE A 123 -2.87 4.22 -14.08
C PHE A 123 -4.00 5.07 -14.69
N LEU A 124 -5.15 5.15 -14.02
CA LEU A 124 -6.28 5.95 -14.50
C LEU A 124 -5.95 7.43 -14.55
N GLN A 125 -5.14 7.92 -13.63
CA GLN A 125 -4.79 9.32 -13.46
C GLN A 125 -3.60 9.74 -14.33
N PHE A 126 -2.54 8.94 -14.35
CA PHE A 126 -1.26 9.32 -14.94
C PHE A 126 -0.93 8.62 -16.25
N SER A 127 -1.84 7.80 -16.81
CA SER A 127 -1.61 7.14 -18.09
C SER A 127 -2.83 7.23 -19.01
N ASP A 128 -2.58 6.99 -20.33
CA ASP A 128 -3.61 6.89 -21.36
C ASP A 128 -4.07 5.44 -21.62
N LEU A 129 -3.66 4.50 -20.76
CA LEU A 129 -4.05 3.09 -20.87
C LEU A 129 -5.58 2.95 -20.87
N LYS A 130 -6.10 2.15 -21.78
CA LYS A 130 -7.53 1.81 -21.78
C LYS A 130 -7.88 1.02 -20.51
N ILE A 131 -9.12 1.15 -20.03
CA ILE A 131 -9.58 0.44 -18.83
C ILE A 131 -9.37 -1.07 -18.96
N LYS A 132 -9.55 -1.62 -20.16
CA LYS A 132 -9.27 -3.02 -20.46
C LYS A 132 -7.78 -3.37 -20.26
N GLU A 133 -6.88 -2.50 -20.69
CA GLU A 133 -5.43 -2.70 -20.54
C GLU A 133 -4.99 -2.64 -19.08
N ILE A 134 -5.57 -1.72 -18.30
CA ILE A 134 -5.37 -1.64 -16.86
C ILE A 134 -5.83 -2.94 -16.17
N ALA A 135 -7.03 -3.43 -16.53
CA ALA A 135 -7.57 -4.67 -15.99
C ALA A 135 -6.60 -5.85 -16.20
N PHE A 136 -6.09 -6.02 -17.42
CA PHE A 136 -5.13 -7.08 -17.73
C PHE A 136 -3.78 -6.91 -17.00
N ARG A 137 -3.24 -5.69 -16.95
CA ARG A 137 -1.99 -5.40 -16.22
C ARG A 137 -2.08 -5.68 -14.72
N LEU A 138 -3.27 -5.61 -14.16
CA LEU A 138 -3.50 -5.92 -12.75
C LEU A 138 -3.99 -7.36 -12.54
N GLY A 139 -3.86 -8.23 -13.55
CA GLY A 139 -4.18 -9.65 -13.44
C GLY A 139 -5.67 -9.96 -13.29
N TYR A 140 -6.56 -9.06 -13.70
CA TYR A 140 -8.00 -9.35 -13.76
C TYR A 140 -8.31 -10.15 -15.02
N TYR A 141 -9.28 -11.05 -14.92
CA TYR A 141 -9.72 -11.87 -16.04
C TYR A 141 -10.26 -11.03 -17.21
N ASP A 142 -11.03 -9.99 -16.89
CA ASP A 142 -11.57 -9.06 -17.87
C ASP A 142 -11.85 -7.68 -17.24
N GLN A 143 -12.25 -6.73 -18.10
CA GLN A 143 -12.59 -5.38 -17.70
C GLN A 143 -13.83 -5.33 -16.78
N PHE A 144 -14.77 -6.27 -16.91
CA PHE A 144 -16.00 -6.27 -16.11
C PHE A 144 -15.69 -6.62 -14.64
N HIS A 145 -14.89 -7.68 -14.42
CA HIS A 145 -14.44 -8.07 -13.08
C HIS A 145 -13.61 -6.96 -12.42
N PHE A 146 -12.71 -6.35 -13.18
CA PHE A 146 -11.96 -5.19 -12.72
C PHE A 146 -12.87 -4.04 -12.31
N SER A 147 -13.80 -3.63 -13.21
CA SER A 147 -14.68 -2.48 -12.95
C SER A 147 -15.60 -2.72 -11.75
N LYS A 148 -16.04 -3.96 -11.54
CA LYS A 148 -16.83 -4.35 -10.36
C LYS A 148 -16.01 -4.25 -9.07
N ALA A 149 -14.77 -4.77 -9.08
CA ALA A 149 -13.86 -4.67 -7.94
C ALA A 149 -13.52 -3.21 -7.62
N PHE A 150 -13.18 -2.42 -8.65
CA PHE A 150 -12.89 -1.01 -8.50
C PHE A 150 -14.07 -0.21 -7.93
N ASN A 151 -15.27 -0.43 -8.47
CA ASN A 151 -16.46 0.26 -7.97
C ASN A 151 -16.83 -0.13 -6.52
N LYS A 152 -16.55 -1.37 -6.12
CA LYS A 152 -16.75 -1.81 -4.74
C LYS A 152 -15.87 -1.05 -3.75
N GLU A 153 -14.61 -0.80 -4.10
CA GLU A 153 -13.63 -0.14 -3.22
C GLU A 153 -13.69 1.39 -3.30
N MET A 154 -13.97 1.93 -4.49
CA MET A 154 -13.91 3.38 -4.73
C MET A 154 -15.28 4.06 -4.83
N GLU A 155 -16.38 3.29 -4.76
CA GLU A 155 -17.78 3.74 -4.90
C GLU A 155 -18.11 4.46 -6.21
N ILE A 156 -17.15 4.54 -7.12
CA ILE A 156 -17.31 5.10 -8.46
C ILE A 156 -16.68 4.18 -9.51
N THR A 157 -17.11 4.33 -10.76
CA THR A 157 -16.55 3.53 -11.86
C THR A 157 -15.14 4.00 -12.25
N PRO A 158 -14.28 3.13 -12.84
CA PRO A 158 -12.97 3.54 -13.35
C PRO A 158 -13.06 4.68 -14.37
N LYS A 159 -14.13 4.72 -15.18
CA LYS A 159 -14.37 5.80 -16.15
C LYS A 159 -14.66 7.13 -15.47
N GLU A 160 -15.48 7.11 -14.44
CA GLU A 160 -15.80 8.30 -13.64
C GLU A 160 -14.58 8.78 -12.87
N TYR A 161 -13.82 7.87 -12.27
CA TYR A 161 -12.58 8.19 -11.58
C TYR A 161 -11.63 8.92 -12.51
N ARG A 162 -11.37 8.38 -13.71
CA ARG A 162 -10.52 9.05 -14.69
C ARG A 162 -11.03 10.44 -15.05
N ARG A 163 -12.32 10.61 -15.28
CA ARG A 163 -12.90 11.92 -15.62
C ARG A 163 -12.72 12.96 -14.51
N ARG A 164 -12.71 12.53 -13.25
CA ARG A 164 -12.60 13.45 -12.08
C ARG A 164 -11.18 13.85 -11.78
N TYR A 165 -10.23 12.96 -12.01
CA TYR A 165 -8.87 13.10 -11.49
C TYR A 165 -7.78 13.19 -12.57
N LYS A 166 -8.11 13.05 -13.84
CA LYS A 166 -7.25 13.29 -14.99
C LYS A 166 -7.66 14.54 -15.75
#